data_787ad15acae0bb2944314f310da7e9c9
#
_entry.id   787ad15acae0bb2944314f310da7e9c9
#
_cell.length_a   1.000
_cell.length_b   1.000
_cell.length_c   1.000
_cell.angle_alpha   90.00
_cell.angle_beta   90.00
_cell.angle_gamma   90.00
#
_symmetry.space_group_name_H-M   'P 1'
#
loop_
_entity.id
_entity.type
_entity.pdbx_description
1 polymer ?
#
loop_
_entity_poly.entity_id
_entity_poly.type
_entity_poly.pdbx_seq_one_letter_code
_entity_poly.pdbx_strand_id
1 'polypeptide(L)'
;MNNQFKKGVLDLCVLTILKKSDSYGYDVADTLSRKIQMSDGTVYPILRKLASDGLVSTYLKESQNGPPRKYYHLTEEGEKRLELDKKEWDEFTEAVKGILEDEKNDKEGIS
;
A
#
# COMPACT_ATOMS: atom_id res chain seq x y z
N MET A 1 11.67 12.03 -1.93
CA MET A 1 11.64 10.56 -1.80
C MET A 1 11.84 9.94 -3.17
N ASN A 2 12.71 8.94 -3.30
CA ASN A 2 12.89 8.30 -4.59
C ASN A 2 11.75 7.33 -4.90
N ASN A 3 11.66 6.96 -6.18
CA ASN A 3 10.55 6.15 -6.66
C ASN A 3 10.51 4.74 -6.05
N GLN A 4 11.65 4.17 -5.73
CA GLN A 4 11.71 2.82 -5.14
C GLN A 4 11.14 2.77 -3.75
N PHE A 5 11.47 3.75 -2.92
CA PHE A 5 10.92 3.86 -1.58
C PHE A 5 9.40 4.03 -1.64
N LYS A 6 8.93 4.92 -2.49
CA LYS A 6 7.50 5.18 -2.67
C LYS A 6 6.75 3.94 -3.13
N LYS A 7 7.35 3.16 -4.04
CA LYS A 7 6.74 1.91 -4.53
C LYS A 7 6.51 0.90 -3.42
N GLY A 8 7.52 0.66 -2.58
CA GLY A 8 7.39 -0.30 -1.48
C GLY A 8 6.30 0.09 -0.50
N VAL A 9 6.19 1.37 -0.19
CA VAL A 9 5.15 1.89 0.69
C VAL A 9 3.77 1.73 0.05
N LEU A 10 3.66 1.99 -1.25
CA LEU A 10 2.38 1.86 -1.94
C LEU A 10 1.91 0.40 -2.01
N ASP A 11 2.84 -0.55 -2.22
CA ASP A 11 2.50 -1.98 -2.16
C ASP A 11 1.87 -2.33 -0.81
N LEU A 12 2.48 -1.88 0.27
CA LEU A 12 1.96 -2.09 1.63
C LEU A 12 0.55 -1.50 1.78
N CYS A 13 0.33 -0.31 1.25
CA CYS A 13 -0.98 0.34 1.33
C CYS A 13 -2.04 -0.44 0.55
N VAL A 14 -1.71 -0.92 -0.65
CA VAL A 14 -2.66 -1.71 -1.45
C VAL A 14 -3.02 -3.01 -0.74
N LEU A 15 -2.04 -3.73 -0.20
CA LEU A 15 -2.30 -4.96 0.54
C LEU A 15 -3.20 -4.69 1.75
N THR A 16 -2.97 -3.56 2.44
CA THR A 16 -3.77 -3.17 3.60
C THR A 16 -5.23 -2.91 3.21
N ILE A 17 -5.45 -2.22 2.11
CA ILE A 17 -6.79 -1.96 1.60
C ILE A 17 -7.52 -3.28 1.31
N LEU A 18 -6.84 -4.21 0.65
CA LEU A 18 -7.42 -5.49 0.28
C LEU A 18 -7.62 -6.42 1.49
N LYS A 19 -6.86 -6.22 2.55
CA LYS A 19 -7.09 -6.95 3.80
C LYS A 19 -8.47 -6.64 4.39
N LYS A 20 -8.93 -5.41 4.24
CA LYS A 20 -10.23 -5.00 4.77
C LYS A 20 -11.38 -5.60 3.98
N SER A 21 -11.25 -5.64 2.67
CA SER A 21 -12.26 -6.26 1.80
C SER A 21 -11.72 -6.37 0.38
N ASP A 22 -12.24 -7.37 -0.34
CA ASP A 22 -11.99 -7.43 -1.78
C ASP A 22 -12.47 -6.15 -2.42
N SER A 23 -11.75 -5.67 -3.40
CA SER A 23 -12.06 -4.36 -3.99
C SER A 23 -11.86 -4.37 -5.49
N TYR A 24 -12.72 -3.61 -6.15
CA TYR A 24 -12.56 -3.27 -7.56
C TYR A 24 -11.32 -2.39 -7.72
N GLY A 25 -10.54 -2.62 -8.79
CA GLY A 25 -9.29 -1.90 -8.99
C GLY A 25 -9.43 -0.39 -8.94
N TYR A 26 -10.49 0.15 -9.54
CA TYR A 26 -10.77 1.58 -9.49
C TYR A 26 -10.95 2.07 -8.05
N ASP A 27 -11.63 1.29 -7.22
CA ASP A 27 -11.86 1.68 -5.82
C ASP A 27 -10.57 1.70 -5.02
N VAL A 28 -9.64 0.78 -5.30
CA VAL A 28 -8.32 0.81 -4.66
C VAL A 28 -7.59 2.09 -5.03
N ALA A 29 -7.58 2.43 -6.32
CA ALA A 29 -6.94 3.64 -6.81
C ALA A 29 -7.56 4.89 -6.19
N ASP A 30 -8.89 4.94 -6.12
CA ASP A 30 -9.61 6.07 -5.54
C ASP A 30 -9.29 6.24 -4.05
N THR A 31 -9.28 5.15 -3.30
CA THR A 31 -8.98 5.18 -1.87
C THR A 31 -7.56 5.72 -1.62
N LEU A 32 -6.59 5.25 -2.39
CA LEU A 32 -5.21 5.73 -2.24
C LEU A 32 -5.06 7.19 -2.63
N SER A 33 -5.64 7.59 -3.75
CA SER A 33 -5.46 8.96 -4.25
C SER A 33 -6.11 10.02 -3.35
N ARG A 34 -7.07 9.63 -2.54
CA ARG A 34 -7.67 10.55 -1.56
C ARG A 34 -6.73 10.88 -0.42
N LYS A 35 -5.77 10.00 -0.12
CA LYS A 35 -4.89 10.15 1.04
C LYS A 35 -3.45 10.44 0.65
N ILE A 36 -3.02 9.92 -0.49
CA ILE A 36 -1.64 10.10 -0.96
C ILE A 36 -1.70 10.66 -2.38
N GLN A 37 -1.06 11.78 -2.59
CA GLN A 37 -1.02 12.40 -3.91
C GLN A 37 -0.21 11.54 -4.87
N MET A 38 -0.85 11.15 -5.98
CA MET A 38 -0.21 10.33 -7.00
C MET A 38 -0.99 10.45 -8.32
N SER A 39 -0.36 10.09 -9.42
CA SER A 39 -1.03 10.07 -10.71
C SER A 39 -1.96 8.86 -10.81
N ASP A 40 -3.03 9.01 -11.60
CA ASP A 40 -4.08 7.99 -11.73
C ASP A 40 -3.53 6.63 -12.19
N GLY A 41 -2.51 6.61 -13.02
CA GLY A 41 -1.97 5.37 -13.55
C GLY A 41 -1.04 4.60 -12.64
N THR A 42 -0.75 5.11 -11.43
CA THR A 42 0.25 4.52 -10.55
C THR A 42 -0.19 3.19 -9.95
N VAL A 43 -1.46 3.05 -9.62
CA VAL A 43 -1.97 1.90 -8.85
C VAL A 43 -2.08 0.63 -9.70
N TYR A 44 -2.48 0.76 -10.96
CA TYR A 44 -2.72 -0.43 -11.80
C TYR A 44 -1.47 -1.29 -12.03
N PRO A 45 -0.29 -0.72 -12.30
CA PRO A 45 0.94 -1.52 -12.35
C PRO A 45 1.25 -2.24 -11.04
N ILE A 46 0.96 -1.61 -9.90
CA ILE A 46 1.16 -2.23 -8.59
C ILE A 46 0.24 -3.45 -8.46
N LEU A 47 -1.03 -3.29 -8.78
CA LEU A 47 -1.99 -4.40 -8.73
C LEU A 47 -1.56 -5.57 -9.63
N ARG A 48 -1.10 -5.28 -10.84
CA ARG A 48 -0.62 -6.31 -11.76
C ARG A 48 0.60 -7.05 -11.20
N LYS A 49 1.53 -6.32 -10.61
CA LYS A 49 2.73 -6.91 -10.01
C LYS A 49 2.35 -7.80 -8.83
N LEU A 50 1.50 -7.33 -7.95
CA LEU A 50 1.06 -8.10 -6.79
C LEU A 50 0.33 -9.38 -7.22
N ALA A 51 -0.45 -9.32 -8.29
CA ALA A 51 -1.12 -10.49 -8.84
C ALA A 51 -0.11 -11.46 -9.44
N SER A 52 0.87 -10.95 -10.17
CA SER A 52 1.95 -11.76 -10.75
C SER A 52 2.76 -12.47 -9.66
N ASP A 53 2.96 -11.81 -8.53
CA ASP A 53 3.71 -12.36 -7.40
C ASP A 53 2.87 -13.30 -6.51
N GLY A 54 1.59 -13.48 -6.83
CA GLY A 54 0.72 -14.37 -6.06
C GLY A 54 0.23 -13.79 -4.75
N LEU A 55 0.44 -12.50 -4.51
CA LEU A 55 0.03 -11.85 -3.27
C LEU A 55 -1.43 -11.42 -3.29
N VAL A 56 -1.97 -11.23 -4.48
CA VAL A 56 -3.40 -11.01 -4.68
C VAL A 56 -3.88 -11.91 -5.81
N SER A 57 -5.15 -12.25 -5.80
CA SER A 57 -5.82 -12.95 -6.90
C SER A 57 -6.92 -12.07 -7.46
N THR A 58 -7.42 -12.41 -8.63
CA THR A 58 -8.44 -11.61 -9.28
C THR A 58 -9.64 -12.46 -9.65
N TYR A 59 -10.80 -11.83 -9.71
CA TYR A 59 -12.01 -12.46 -10.21
C TYR A 59 -12.91 -11.37 -10.81
N LEU A 60 -13.81 -11.81 -11.69
CA LEU A 60 -14.77 -10.91 -12.30
C LEU A 60 -16.07 -10.93 -11.51
N LYS A 61 -16.65 -9.76 -11.29
CA LYS A 61 -17.94 -9.61 -10.64
C LYS A 61 -18.86 -8.84 -11.55
N GLU A 62 -20.07 -9.34 -11.76
CA GLU A 62 -21.03 -8.66 -12.62
C GLU A 62 -21.43 -7.31 -12.04
N SER A 63 -21.59 -6.34 -12.95
CA SER A 63 -22.12 -5.04 -12.59
C SER A 63 -23.48 -4.85 -13.25
N GLN A 64 -24.35 -4.06 -12.61
CA GLN A 64 -25.73 -3.87 -13.09
C GLN A 64 -25.79 -3.10 -14.41
N ASN A 65 -24.83 -2.22 -14.66
CA ASN A 65 -24.88 -1.31 -15.79
C ASN A 65 -23.56 -1.28 -16.56
N GLY A 66 -23.08 -2.41 -17.00
CA GLY A 66 -21.87 -2.43 -17.79
C GLY A 66 -21.17 -3.78 -17.78
N PRO A 67 -19.95 -3.84 -18.29
CA PRO A 67 -19.19 -5.10 -18.31
C PRO A 67 -18.81 -5.53 -16.88
N PRO A 68 -18.50 -6.82 -16.70
CA PRO A 68 -18.04 -7.32 -15.43
C PRO A 68 -16.81 -6.54 -14.94
N ARG A 69 -16.70 -6.34 -13.64
CA ARG A 69 -15.60 -5.60 -13.03
C ARG A 69 -14.60 -6.56 -12.41
N LYS A 70 -13.33 -6.24 -12.57
CA LYS A 70 -12.24 -7.03 -12.02
C LYS A 70 -12.00 -6.65 -10.57
N TYR A 71 -12.20 -7.62 -9.69
CA TYR A 71 -11.97 -7.47 -8.25
C TYR A 71 -10.66 -8.13 -7.87
N TYR A 72 -10.05 -7.59 -6.84
CA TYR A 72 -8.79 -8.08 -6.28
C TYR A 72 -9.04 -8.60 -4.88
N HIS A 73 -8.41 -9.73 -4.57
CA HIS A 73 -8.55 -10.43 -3.31
C HIS A 73 -7.17 -10.69 -2.72
N LEU A 74 -6.98 -10.39 -1.43
CA LEU A 74 -5.71 -10.67 -0.76
C LEU A 74 -5.60 -12.17 -0.52
N THR A 75 -4.53 -12.78 -1.04
CA THR A 75 -4.29 -14.22 -0.85
C THR A 75 -3.68 -14.48 0.52
N GLU A 76 -3.60 -15.76 0.90
CA GLU A 76 -2.90 -16.14 2.13
C GLU A 76 -1.45 -15.70 2.11
N GLU A 77 -0.77 -15.86 0.96
CA GLU A 77 0.60 -15.36 0.79
C GLU A 77 0.68 -13.85 0.91
N GLY A 78 -0.34 -13.15 0.38
CA GLY A 78 -0.44 -11.70 0.51
C GLY A 78 -0.59 -11.26 1.95
N GLU A 79 -1.36 -12.01 2.73
CA GLU A 79 -1.54 -11.74 4.16
C GLU A 79 -0.21 -11.85 4.92
N LYS A 80 0.55 -12.90 4.63
CA LYS A 80 1.86 -13.09 5.26
C LYS A 80 2.82 -11.97 4.90
N ARG A 81 2.84 -11.57 3.64
CA ARG A 81 3.68 -10.46 3.18
C ARG A 81 3.26 -9.15 3.85
N LEU A 82 1.98 -8.93 3.96
CA LEU A 82 1.45 -7.73 4.61
C LEU A 82 1.92 -7.61 6.05
N GLU A 83 1.82 -8.71 6.82
CA GLU A 83 2.25 -8.69 8.22
C GLU A 83 3.75 -8.42 8.35
N LEU A 84 4.57 -9.02 7.47
CA LEU A 84 6.00 -8.78 7.47
C LEU A 84 6.33 -7.33 7.11
N ASP A 85 5.75 -6.83 6.03
CA ASP A 85 6.01 -5.47 5.55
C ASP A 85 5.54 -4.43 6.56
N LYS A 86 4.41 -4.68 7.21
CA LYS A 86 3.90 -3.78 8.25
C LYS A 86 4.85 -3.70 9.44
N LYS A 87 5.38 -4.84 9.85
CA LYS A 87 6.35 -4.88 10.95
C LYS A 87 7.62 -4.11 10.59
N GLU A 88 8.13 -4.35 9.37
CA GLU A 88 9.33 -3.64 8.90
C GLU A 88 9.09 -2.13 8.81
N TRP A 89 7.92 -1.74 8.35
CA TRP A 89 7.53 -0.33 8.27
C TRP A 89 7.48 0.31 9.65
N ASP A 90 6.85 -0.36 10.61
CA ASP A 90 6.74 0.15 11.97
C ASP A 90 8.12 0.30 12.62
N GLU A 91 8.99 -0.68 12.46
CA GLU A 91 10.35 -0.61 12.98
C GLU A 91 11.15 0.51 12.34
N PHE A 92 11.03 0.66 11.02
CA PHE A 92 11.72 1.71 10.28
C PHE A 92 11.25 3.10 10.69
N THR A 93 9.96 3.31 10.75
CA THR A 93 9.41 4.63 11.12
C THR A 93 9.74 5.01 12.55
N GLU A 94 9.73 4.06 13.47
CA GLU A 94 10.13 4.31 14.85
C GLU A 94 11.61 4.70 14.94
N ALA A 95 12.48 4.03 14.17
CA ALA A 95 13.89 4.36 14.13
C ALA A 95 14.12 5.78 13.61
N VAL A 96 13.46 6.12 12.50
CA VAL A 96 13.56 7.47 11.90
C VAL A 96 13.04 8.52 12.88
N LYS A 97 11.91 8.24 13.49
CA LYS A 97 11.30 9.15 14.45
C LYS A 97 12.23 9.42 15.63
N GLY A 98 12.89 8.36 16.13
CA GLY A 98 13.87 8.52 17.21
C GLY A 98 15.03 9.43 16.83
N ILE A 99 15.55 9.26 15.61
CA ILE A 99 16.65 10.10 15.11
C ILE A 99 16.21 11.56 15.01
N LEU A 100 15.02 11.81 14.50
CA LEU A 100 14.50 13.16 14.35
C LEU A 100 14.24 13.82 15.71
N GLU A 101 13.78 13.06 16.67
CA GLU A 101 13.55 13.57 18.03
C GLU A 101 14.87 13.85 18.74
N ASP A 102 15.88 12.99 18.58
CA ASP A 102 17.20 13.20 19.18
C ASP A 102 17.85 14.48 18.65
N GLU A 103 17.76 14.72 17.33
CA GLU A 103 18.27 15.97 16.74
C GLU A 103 17.58 17.18 17.34
N LYS A 104 16.26 17.11 17.51
CA LYS A 104 15.48 18.19 18.08
C LYS A 104 15.88 18.43 19.54
N ASN A 105 16.07 17.37 20.31
CA ASN A 105 16.49 17.48 21.71
C ASN A 105 17.89 18.07 21.85
N ASP A 106 18.81 17.69 20.97
CA ASP A 106 20.17 18.24 20.96
C ASP A 106 20.14 19.73 20.71
N LYS A 107 19.33 20.20 19.78
CA LYS A 107 19.18 21.64 19.50
C LYS A 107 18.60 22.38 20.69
N GLU A 108 17.63 21.79 21.35
CA GLU A 108 17.03 22.39 22.56
C GLU A 108 18.02 22.39 23.73
N GLY A 109 18.86 21.37 23.84
CA GLY A 109 19.86 21.26 24.89
C GLY A 109 21.00 22.24 24.76
N ILE A 110 21.31 22.71 23.55
CA ILE A 110 22.39 23.65 23.27
C ILE A 110 21.97 25.09 23.58
N SER A 111 20.70 25.35 23.44
CA SER A 111 20.17 26.70 23.74
C SER A 111 19.99 26.95 25.27
#